data_13ab7bace3bd95c8b72482d89c30fa6d
#
_entry.id   13ab7bace3bd95c8b72482d89c30fa6d
#
_cell.length_a   1.000
_cell.length_b   1.000
_cell.length_c   1.000
_cell.angle_alpha   90.00
_cell.angle_beta   90.00
_cell.angle_gamma   90.00
#
_symmetry.space_group_name_H-M   'P 1'
#
loop_
_entity.id
_entity.type
_entity.pdbx_description
1 polymer ?
#
loop_
_entity_poly.entity_id
_entity_poly.type
_entity_poly.pdbx_seq_one_letter_code
_entity_poly.pdbx_strand_id
1 'polypeptide(L)'
;MIKMVALDLDNTLLNSNKEISQRNERVLKQLHQQGIKVVLCTGRPINAIWPYIEQLGLTDPEDYTITFNGGLVINNESREHLFELGMKKSDLLPLFSYVKSKKIPLNILDFERVYELNDYPGSIYRTVLKNIEFQALPMSDVPEITYSKAVMAITPEKLSPIIKELPAELKAHYHAVQSQPMIMEFLPKKLNKAGGLKALLDHFGDDFSNLMTFGDADNDLEMIKAAAQGIVMENGLPNVKAVATAITDTNDNDGVARYCERYFATLL
;
A
#
# COMPACT_ATOMS: atom_id res chain seq x y z
N MET A 1 12.50 7.87 21.85
CA MET A 1 13.44 6.88 21.23
C MET A 1 12.69 6.15 20.14
N ILE A 2 13.31 5.93 18.97
CA ILE A 2 12.72 5.17 17.88
C ILE A 2 12.63 3.69 18.26
N LYS A 3 11.46 3.09 18.06
CA LYS A 3 11.14 1.69 18.32
C LYS A 3 10.65 0.96 17.08
N MET A 4 10.22 1.70 16.06
CA MET A 4 9.70 1.15 14.81
C MET A 4 10.31 1.87 13.62
N VAL A 5 10.72 1.10 12.61
CA VAL A 5 11.19 1.57 11.30
C VAL A 5 10.24 1.04 10.25
N ALA A 6 9.50 1.93 9.59
CA ALA A 6 8.57 1.60 8.52
C ALA A 6 9.14 2.01 7.16
N LEU A 7 9.06 1.11 6.20
CA LEU A 7 9.75 1.20 4.92
C LEU A 7 8.74 1.05 3.77
N ASP A 8 8.67 2.05 2.89
CA ASP A 8 8.14 1.78 1.57
C ASP A 8 9.05 0.83 0.80
N LEU A 9 8.52 0.17 -0.22
CA LEU A 9 9.25 -0.80 -1.03
C LEU A 9 9.81 -0.22 -2.31
N ASP A 10 8.93 0.21 -3.22
CA ASP A 10 9.31 0.59 -4.58
C ASP A 10 10.07 1.91 -4.60
N ASN A 11 11.29 1.92 -5.15
CA ASN A 11 12.22 3.05 -5.18
C ASN A 11 12.66 3.56 -3.79
N THR A 12 12.36 2.82 -2.73
CA THR A 12 12.78 3.10 -1.34
C THR A 12 13.68 1.98 -0.82
N LEU A 13 13.11 0.85 -0.39
CA LEU A 13 13.90 -0.31 0.08
C LEU A 13 14.43 -1.14 -1.09
N LEU A 14 13.64 -1.27 -2.16
CA LEU A 14 14.00 -2.02 -3.35
C LEU A 14 14.82 -1.18 -4.31
N ASN A 15 15.93 -1.75 -4.79
CA ASN A 15 16.74 -1.18 -5.86
C ASN A 15 16.01 -1.22 -7.22
N SER A 16 16.64 -0.69 -8.28
CA SER A 16 16.08 -0.67 -9.64
C SER A 16 15.82 -2.06 -10.21
N ASN A 17 16.45 -3.12 -9.68
CA ASN A 17 16.21 -4.51 -10.04
C ASN A 17 15.07 -5.17 -9.24
N LYS A 18 14.38 -4.41 -8.37
CA LYS A 18 13.34 -4.89 -7.44
C LYS A 18 13.86 -5.90 -6.41
N GLU A 19 15.07 -5.70 -5.93
CA GLU A 19 15.74 -6.53 -4.94
C GLU A 19 16.09 -5.71 -3.69
N ILE A 20 16.11 -6.35 -2.52
CA ILE A 20 16.69 -5.78 -1.30
C ILE A 20 18.21 -6.04 -1.38
N SER A 21 19.03 -5.00 -1.29
CA SER A 21 20.47 -5.14 -1.30
C SER A 21 20.98 -5.90 -0.06
N GLN A 22 22.11 -6.57 -0.17
CA GLN A 22 22.73 -7.28 0.96
C GLN A 22 23.00 -6.36 2.17
N ARG A 23 23.31 -5.08 1.92
CA ARG A 23 23.55 -4.12 2.99
C ARG A 23 22.26 -3.75 3.71
N ASN A 24 21.20 -3.42 2.97
CA ASN A 24 19.88 -3.14 3.54
C ASN A 24 19.36 -4.35 4.33
N GLU A 25 19.47 -5.56 3.77
CA GLU A 25 19.08 -6.79 4.45
C GLU A 25 19.83 -6.97 5.78
N ARG A 26 21.17 -6.88 5.77
CA ARG A 26 21.98 -7.04 6.98
C ARG A 26 21.59 -6.04 8.06
N VAL A 27 21.50 -4.76 7.72
CA VAL A 27 21.20 -3.69 8.68
C VAL A 27 19.80 -3.83 9.28
N LEU A 28 18.81 -4.13 8.46
CA LEU A 28 17.43 -4.30 8.94
C LEU A 28 17.28 -5.54 9.83
N LYS A 29 17.93 -6.65 9.49
CA LYS A 29 17.99 -7.85 10.35
C LYS A 29 18.66 -7.56 11.70
N GLN A 30 19.75 -6.81 11.71
CA GLN A 30 20.40 -6.41 12.96
C GLN A 30 19.49 -5.54 13.82
N LEU A 31 18.82 -4.54 13.24
CA LEU A 31 17.85 -3.72 13.97
C LEU A 31 16.70 -4.56 14.56
N HIS A 32 16.13 -5.47 13.77
CA HIS A 32 15.10 -6.38 14.22
C HIS A 32 15.57 -7.23 15.41
N GLN A 33 16.77 -7.83 15.34
CA GLN A 33 17.39 -8.58 16.44
C GLN A 33 17.65 -7.75 17.71
N GLN A 34 17.79 -6.44 17.57
CA GLN A 34 17.93 -5.50 18.70
C GLN A 34 16.58 -4.99 19.23
N GLY A 35 15.45 -5.56 18.75
CA GLY A 35 14.11 -5.24 19.21
C GLY A 35 13.49 -3.99 18.56
N ILE A 36 14.09 -3.46 17.48
CA ILE A 36 13.45 -2.42 16.65
C ILE A 36 12.50 -3.11 15.68
N LYS A 37 11.23 -2.78 15.73
CA LYS A 37 10.23 -3.34 14.81
C LYS A 37 10.48 -2.82 13.40
N VAL A 38 10.70 -3.74 12.44
CA VAL A 38 10.88 -3.43 11.01
C VAL A 38 9.57 -3.74 10.29
N VAL A 39 8.96 -2.74 9.68
CA VAL A 39 7.62 -2.83 9.08
C VAL A 39 7.68 -2.47 7.60
N LEU A 40 7.30 -3.39 6.72
CA LEU A 40 7.08 -3.08 5.31
C LEU A 40 5.73 -2.36 5.16
N CYS A 41 5.72 -1.19 4.51
CA CYS A 41 4.55 -0.34 4.38
C CYS A 41 4.34 0.06 2.91
N THR A 42 3.50 -0.69 2.17
CA THR A 42 3.44 -0.63 0.71
C THR A 42 2.01 -0.56 0.16
N GLY A 43 1.87 -0.13 -1.09
CA GLY A 43 0.62 -0.25 -1.86
C GLY A 43 0.36 -1.65 -2.41
N ARG A 44 1.36 -2.53 -2.39
CA ARG A 44 1.25 -3.90 -2.92
C ARG A 44 0.37 -4.79 -2.02
N PRO A 45 -0.28 -5.84 -2.57
CA PRO A 45 -0.91 -6.88 -1.77
C PRO A 45 0.13 -7.80 -1.10
N ILE A 46 -0.27 -8.47 0.00
CA ILE A 46 0.64 -9.29 0.81
C ILE A 46 1.35 -10.39 0.00
N ASN A 47 0.65 -11.04 -0.93
CA ASN A 47 1.21 -12.11 -1.74
C ASN A 47 2.34 -11.63 -2.67
N ALA A 48 2.38 -10.34 -3.01
CA ALA A 48 3.41 -9.77 -3.88
C ALA A 48 4.69 -9.38 -3.12
N ILE A 49 4.65 -9.39 -1.78
CA ILE A 49 5.78 -8.92 -0.94
C ILE A 49 6.29 -10.00 0.01
N TRP A 50 5.65 -11.15 0.03
CA TRP A 50 6.00 -12.26 0.91
C TRP A 50 7.49 -12.68 0.82
N PRO A 51 8.11 -12.77 -0.37
CA PRO A 51 9.54 -13.08 -0.46
C PRO A 51 10.45 -12.09 0.27
N TYR A 52 10.07 -10.82 0.35
CA TYR A 52 10.84 -9.80 1.08
C TYR A 52 10.69 -9.94 2.60
N ILE A 53 9.49 -10.33 3.07
CA ILE A 53 9.23 -10.64 4.48
C ILE A 53 10.14 -11.79 4.92
N GLU A 54 10.15 -12.89 4.15
CA GLU A 54 11.02 -14.05 4.41
C GLU A 54 12.50 -13.69 4.33
N GLN A 55 12.90 -12.93 3.31
CA GLN A 55 14.28 -12.48 3.14
C GLN A 55 14.77 -11.69 4.36
N LEU A 56 13.94 -10.81 4.93
CA LEU A 56 14.28 -10.00 6.10
C LEU A 56 14.13 -10.77 7.43
N GLY A 57 13.52 -11.97 7.42
CA GLY A 57 13.24 -12.75 8.62
C GLY A 57 12.17 -12.15 9.51
N LEU A 58 11.22 -11.41 8.93
CA LEU A 58 10.12 -10.74 9.64
C LEU A 58 8.93 -11.70 9.81
N THR A 59 9.13 -12.78 10.55
CA THR A 59 8.13 -13.86 10.75
C THR A 59 7.91 -14.21 12.22
N ASP A 60 8.36 -13.37 13.13
CA ASP A 60 8.10 -13.53 14.56
C ASP A 60 6.64 -13.14 14.92
N PRO A 61 6.10 -13.59 16.07
CA PRO A 61 4.72 -13.31 16.49
C PRO A 61 4.34 -11.82 16.57
N GLU A 62 5.32 -10.95 16.74
CA GLU A 62 5.11 -9.49 16.79
C GLU A 62 5.49 -8.75 15.49
N ASP A 63 5.69 -9.49 14.39
CA ASP A 63 6.00 -8.91 13.10
C ASP A 63 4.72 -8.64 12.29
N TYR A 64 4.61 -7.44 11.80
CA TYR A 64 3.48 -6.97 11.03
C TYR A 64 3.93 -6.31 9.74
N THR A 65 3.05 -6.36 8.76
CA THR A 65 3.21 -5.67 7.47
C THR A 65 1.99 -4.83 7.17
N ILE A 66 2.19 -3.68 6.55
CA ILE A 66 1.14 -2.77 6.11
C ILE A 66 1.07 -2.81 4.59
N THR A 67 -0.10 -3.17 4.05
CA THR A 67 -0.35 -3.33 2.62
C THR A 67 -1.49 -2.43 2.16
N PHE A 68 -1.74 -2.40 0.84
CA PHE A 68 -2.81 -1.59 0.24
C PHE A 68 -2.77 -0.12 0.67
N ASN A 69 -1.55 0.49 0.78
CA ASN A 69 -1.35 1.88 1.22
C ASN A 69 -1.98 2.20 2.60
N GLY A 70 -1.87 1.29 3.55
CA GLY A 70 -2.42 1.45 4.90
C GLY A 70 -3.83 0.85 5.08
N GLY A 71 -4.37 0.19 4.06
CA GLY A 71 -5.69 -0.43 4.11
C GLY A 71 -5.75 -1.72 4.90
N LEU A 72 -4.61 -2.39 5.05
CA LEU A 72 -4.51 -3.63 5.79
C LEU A 72 -3.24 -3.64 6.64
N VAL A 73 -3.38 -3.95 7.93
CA VAL A 73 -2.27 -4.32 8.81
C VAL A 73 -2.43 -5.79 9.15
N ILE A 74 -1.47 -6.60 8.74
CA ILE A 74 -1.51 -8.05 8.88
C ILE A 74 -0.32 -8.55 9.70
N ASN A 75 -0.59 -9.48 10.61
CA ASN A 75 0.46 -10.22 11.32
C ASN A 75 1.14 -11.20 10.34
N ASN A 76 2.46 -11.19 10.29
CA ASN A 76 3.19 -11.98 9.31
C ASN A 76 3.17 -13.47 9.60
N GLU A 77 3.13 -13.89 10.88
CA GLU A 77 3.10 -15.29 11.29
C GLU A 77 1.68 -15.87 11.19
N SER A 78 0.73 -15.31 11.97
CA SER A 78 -0.63 -15.84 12.10
C SER A 78 -1.52 -15.53 10.88
N ARG A 79 -1.17 -14.53 10.08
CA ARG A 79 -1.99 -13.97 8.97
C ARG A 79 -3.27 -13.30 9.43
N GLU A 80 -3.43 -13.07 10.71
CA GLU A 80 -4.57 -12.35 11.25
C GLU A 80 -4.50 -10.86 10.90
N HIS A 81 -5.65 -10.29 10.57
CA HIS A 81 -5.78 -8.88 10.27
C HIS A 81 -5.92 -8.08 11.58
N LEU A 82 -4.92 -7.28 11.92
CA LEU A 82 -4.99 -6.35 13.05
C LEU A 82 -5.91 -5.16 12.74
N PHE A 83 -5.89 -4.68 11.50
CA PHE A 83 -6.63 -3.51 11.07
C PHE A 83 -6.99 -3.61 9.61
N GLU A 84 -8.23 -3.24 9.28
CA GLU A 84 -8.72 -3.11 7.91
C GLU A 84 -9.39 -1.75 7.71
N LEU A 85 -8.98 -1.02 6.70
CA LEU A 85 -9.65 0.17 6.20
C LEU A 85 -9.99 -0.02 4.73
N GLY A 86 -11.27 -0.13 4.45
CA GLY A 86 -11.78 -0.33 3.10
C GLY A 86 -13.16 0.30 2.93
N MET A 87 -13.82 -0.05 1.85
CA MET A 87 -15.19 0.33 1.52
C MET A 87 -16.15 -0.79 1.92
N LYS A 88 -17.28 -0.43 2.49
CA LYS A 88 -18.41 -1.36 2.65
C LYS A 88 -19.19 -1.42 1.34
N LYS A 89 -20.05 -2.43 1.17
CA LYS A 89 -20.92 -2.53 -0.01
C LYS A 89 -21.77 -1.26 -0.21
N SER A 90 -22.24 -0.65 0.88
CA SER A 90 -22.97 0.63 0.83
C SER A 90 -22.15 1.76 0.18
N ASP A 91 -20.83 1.79 0.41
CA ASP A 91 -19.94 2.79 -0.16
C ASP A 91 -19.73 2.60 -1.66
N LEU A 92 -19.99 1.39 -2.19
CA LEU A 92 -19.89 1.07 -3.62
C LEU A 92 -21.15 1.44 -4.41
N LEU A 93 -22.30 1.74 -3.77
CA LEU A 93 -23.56 2.00 -4.44
C LEU A 93 -23.50 3.14 -5.48
N PRO A 94 -22.82 4.29 -5.22
CA PRO A 94 -22.67 5.33 -6.24
C PRO A 94 -21.95 4.83 -7.49
N LEU A 95 -20.90 4.02 -7.30
CA LEU A 95 -20.14 3.43 -8.42
C LEU A 95 -20.97 2.38 -9.16
N PHE A 96 -21.71 1.53 -8.45
CA PHE A 96 -22.63 0.56 -9.06
C PHE A 96 -23.69 1.26 -9.93
N SER A 97 -24.29 2.34 -9.44
CA SER A 97 -25.25 3.13 -10.20
C SER A 97 -24.63 3.71 -11.48
N TYR A 98 -23.43 4.23 -11.38
CA TYR A 98 -22.69 4.79 -12.51
C TYR A 98 -22.37 3.73 -13.57
N VAL A 99 -21.74 2.60 -13.19
CA VAL A 99 -21.38 1.55 -14.15
C VAL A 99 -22.60 0.91 -14.78
N LYS A 100 -23.71 0.77 -14.03
CA LYS A 100 -25.00 0.31 -14.56
C LYS A 100 -25.52 1.24 -15.65
N SER A 101 -25.50 2.55 -15.42
CA SER A 101 -25.97 3.55 -16.39
C SER A 101 -25.18 3.58 -17.69
N LYS A 102 -23.87 3.28 -17.62
CA LYS A 102 -22.94 3.32 -18.75
C LYS A 102 -22.65 1.93 -19.32
N LYS A 103 -23.15 0.84 -18.71
CA LYS A 103 -22.85 -0.58 -19.05
C LYS A 103 -21.34 -0.87 -19.07
N ILE A 104 -20.64 -0.40 -18.04
CA ILE A 104 -19.18 -0.57 -17.90
C ILE A 104 -18.92 -1.77 -17.00
N PRO A 105 -17.96 -2.67 -17.34
CA PRO A 105 -17.54 -3.75 -16.46
C PRO A 105 -16.83 -3.20 -15.23
N LEU A 106 -17.07 -3.84 -14.09
CA LEU A 106 -16.46 -3.48 -12.81
C LEU A 106 -15.96 -4.75 -12.11
N ASN A 107 -14.80 -4.63 -11.49
CA ASN A 107 -14.27 -5.61 -10.54
C ASN A 107 -14.21 -4.95 -9.17
N ILE A 108 -14.48 -5.69 -8.12
CA ILE A 108 -14.28 -5.25 -6.73
C ILE A 108 -13.31 -6.22 -6.08
N LEU A 109 -12.43 -5.71 -5.24
CA LEU A 109 -11.44 -6.52 -4.55
C LEU A 109 -11.67 -6.40 -3.05
N ASP A 110 -11.66 -7.51 -2.36
CA ASP A 110 -11.32 -7.53 -0.94
C ASP A 110 -9.79 -7.55 -0.78
N PHE A 111 -9.25 -8.06 0.32
CA PHE A 111 -7.81 -8.13 0.52
C PHE A 111 -7.18 -9.42 -0.03
N GLU A 112 -8.00 -10.38 -0.51
CA GLU A 112 -7.57 -11.72 -0.93
C GLU A 112 -7.96 -12.08 -2.37
N ARG A 113 -9.14 -11.61 -2.84
CA ARG A 113 -9.73 -12.03 -4.12
C ARG A 113 -10.35 -10.90 -4.92
N VAL A 114 -10.66 -11.20 -6.17
CA VAL A 114 -11.35 -10.31 -7.10
C VAL A 114 -12.77 -10.83 -7.34
N TYR A 115 -13.76 -10.00 -7.11
CA TYR A 115 -15.14 -10.21 -7.53
C TYR A 115 -15.34 -9.52 -8.88
N GLU A 116 -15.44 -10.32 -9.94
CA GLU A 116 -15.73 -9.85 -11.29
C GLU A 116 -17.24 -9.74 -11.49
N LEU A 117 -17.77 -8.52 -11.60
CA LEU A 117 -19.20 -8.31 -11.79
C LEU A 117 -19.60 -8.67 -13.22
N ASN A 118 -20.37 -9.74 -13.38
CA ASN A 118 -20.73 -10.30 -14.66
C ASN A 118 -21.97 -9.65 -15.31
N ASP A 119 -22.58 -8.65 -14.68
CA ASP A 119 -23.70 -7.87 -15.24
C ASP A 119 -23.29 -7.17 -16.56
N TYR A 120 -22.03 -6.74 -16.68
CA TYR A 120 -21.50 -6.06 -17.85
C TYR A 120 -20.15 -6.69 -18.25
N PRO A 121 -20.12 -7.56 -19.26
CA PRO A 121 -18.91 -8.25 -19.70
C PRO A 121 -17.91 -7.29 -20.38
N GLY A 122 -16.66 -7.72 -20.46
CA GLY A 122 -15.60 -6.99 -21.18
C GLY A 122 -14.50 -6.44 -20.29
N SER A 123 -14.47 -6.81 -19.01
CA SER A 123 -13.29 -6.57 -18.18
C SER A 123 -12.09 -7.34 -18.70
N ILE A 124 -10.94 -6.65 -18.78
CA ILE A 124 -9.64 -7.27 -19.09
C ILE A 124 -8.78 -7.49 -17.86
N TYR A 125 -9.34 -7.32 -16.67
CA TYR A 125 -8.57 -7.33 -15.42
C TYR A 125 -7.85 -8.67 -15.18
N ARG A 126 -8.48 -9.79 -15.55
CA ARG A 126 -7.85 -11.13 -15.50
C ARG A 126 -6.58 -11.26 -16.36
N THR A 127 -6.45 -10.46 -17.41
CA THR A 127 -5.25 -10.49 -18.26
C THR A 127 -4.09 -9.72 -17.66
N VAL A 128 -4.39 -8.78 -16.79
CA VAL A 128 -3.41 -7.86 -16.15
C VAL A 128 -2.98 -8.38 -14.79
N LEU A 129 -3.94 -8.86 -13.98
CA LEU A 129 -3.69 -9.33 -12.62
C LEU A 129 -3.69 -10.87 -12.60
N LYS A 130 -2.54 -11.44 -12.20
CA LYS A 130 -2.32 -12.88 -12.09
C LYS A 130 -2.12 -13.29 -10.62
N ASN A 131 -2.20 -14.58 -10.35
CA ASN A 131 -1.94 -15.16 -9.01
C ASN A 131 -2.89 -14.65 -7.91
N ILE A 132 -4.13 -14.36 -8.28
CA ILE A 132 -5.22 -14.03 -7.37
C ILE A 132 -6.49 -14.77 -7.80
N GLU A 133 -7.34 -15.12 -6.83
CA GLU A 133 -8.61 -15.77 -7.11
C GLU A 133 -9.60 -14.77 -7.71
N PHE A 134 -10.32 -15.20 -8.78
CA PHE A 134 -11.41 -14.44 -9.38
C PHE A 134 -12.72 -15.19 -9.22
N GLN A 135 -13.68 -14.56 -8.57
CA GLN A 135 -15.05 -15.05 -8.44
C GLN A 135 -15.99 -14.19 -9.30
N ALA A 136 -16.64 -14.80 -10.29
CA ALA A 136 -17.66 -14.11 -11.08
C ALA A 136 -19.01 -14.18 -10.39
N LEU A 137 -19.69 -13.04 -10.23
CA LEU A 137 -21.03 -12.95 -9.64
C LEU A 137 -21.77 -11.69 -10.12
N PRO A 138 -23.11 -11.66 -10.05
CA PRO A 138 -23.85 -10.45 -10.33
C PRO A 138 -23.70 -9.44 -9.20
N MET A 139 -23.92 -8.17 -9.52
CA MET A 139 -23.84 -7.06 -8.56
C MET A 139 -24.78 -7.22 -7.35
N SER A 140 -25.92 -7.89 -7.53
CA SER A 140 -26.86 -8.21 -6.44
C SER A 140 -26.26 -9.09 -5.36
N ASP A 141 -25.36 -10.00 -5.76
CA ASP A 141 -24.83 -11.06 -4.91
C ASP A 141 -23.48 -10.70 -4.27
N VAL A 142 -23.03 -9.46 -4.48
CA VAL A 142 -21.83 -8.91 -3.82
C VAL A 142 -21.97 -9.04 -2.30
N PRO A 143 -21.01 -9.73 -1.61
CA PRO A 143 -21.08 -9.94 -0.16
C PRO A 143 -21.05 -8.64 0.67
N GLU A 144 -21.54 -8.71 1.90
CA GLU A 144 -21.43 -7.60 2.89
C GLU A 144 -20.12 -7.73 3.68
N ILE A 145 -19.00 -7.42 3.01
CA ILE A 145 -17.64 -7.45 3.58
C ILE A 145 -16.92 -6.13 3.35
N THR A 146 -15.67 -6.02 3.78
CA THR A 146 -14.80 -4.87 3.50
C THR A 146 -14.08 -5.06 2.17
N TYR A 147 -14.09 -4.05 1.32
CA TYR A 147 -13.44 -4.03 0.01
C TYR A 147 -12.27 -3.06 -0.01
N SER A 148 -11.13 -3.53 -0.50
CA SER A 148 -9.91 -2.72 -0.62
C SER A 148 -10.02 -1.67 -1.71
N LYS A 149 -10.61 -2.04 -2.86
CA LYS A 149 -10.81 -1.16 -4.02
C LYS A 149 -11.84 -1.69 -5.00
N ALA A 150 -12.30 -0.81 -5.88
CA ALA A 150 -13.03 -1.19 -7.10
C ALA A 150 -12.21 -0.79 -8.33
N VAL A 151 -12.34 -1.55 -9.43
CA VAL A 151 -11.48 -1.42 -10.61
C VAL A 151 -12.30 -1.51 -11.89
N MET A 152 -12.20 -0.48 -12.75
CA MET A 152 -12.56 -0.56 -14.15
C MET A 152 -11.32 -0.93 -14.94
N ALA A 153 -11.33 -2.08 -15.63
CA ALA A 153 -10.25 -2.53 -16.48
C ALA A 153 -10.79 -2.84 -17.87
N ILE A 154 -10.57 -1.93 -18.80
CA ILE A 154 -11.00 -2.00 -20.19
C ILE A 154 -9.92 -1.40 -21.11
N THR A 155 -10.06 -1.53 -22.42
CA THR A 155 -9.05 -0.98 -23.34
C THR A 155 -8.88 0.53 -23.18
N PRO A 156 -7.67 1.09 -23.39
CA PRO A 156 -7.39 2.52 -23.18
C PRO A 156 -8.32 3.44 -23.99
N GLU A 157 -8.70 3.04 -25.20
CA GLU A 157 -9.59 3.83 -26.08
C GLU A 157 -10.99 3.97 -25.49
N LYS A 158 -11.46 2.96 -24.74
CA LYS A 158 -12.76 2.99 -24.06
C LYS A 158 -12.66 3.68 -22.70
N LEU A 159 -11.53 3.53 -21.98
CA LEU A 159 -11.35 4.08 -20.65
C LEU A 159 -11.13 5.59 -20.65
N SER A 160 -10.34 6.12 -21.61
CA SER A 160 -9.97 7.53 -21.65
C SER A 160 -11.18 8.50 -21.67
N PRO A 161 -12.22 8.30 -22.49
CA PRO A 161 -13.41 9.16 -22.41
C PRO A 161 -14.16 9.04 -21.09
N ILE A 162 -14.24 7.85 -20.50
CA ILE A 162 -14.89 7.62 -19.19
C ILE A 162 -14.18 8.42 -18.09
N ILE A 163 -12.84 8.42 -18.07
CA ILE A 163 -12.06 9.18 -17.07
C ILE A 163 -12.30 10.68 -17.21
N LYS A 164 -12.32 11.20 -18.45
CA LYS A 164 -12.59 12.64 -18.71
C LYS A 164 -13.98 13.06 -18.21
N GLU A 165 -14.97 12.20 -18.41
CA GLU A 165 -16.37 12.45 -18.06
C GLU A 165 -16.76 11.92 -16.67
N LEU A 166 -15.77 11.47 -15.87
CA LEU A 166 -16.05 10.91 -14.54
C LEU A 166 -16.74 11.95 -13.66
N PRO A 167 -17.94 11.66 -13.11
CA PRO A 167 -18.69 12.60 -12.30
C PRO A 167 -17.91 13.15 -11.13
N ALA A 168 -18.06 14.45 -10.85
CA ALA A 168 -17.43 15.11 -9.72
C ALA A 168 -17.80 14.45 -8.38
N GLU A 169 -19.03 13.92 -8.28
CA GLU A 169 -19.51 13.18 -7.11
C GLU A 169 -18.67 11.92 -6.84
N LEU A 170 -18.35 11.13 -7.86
CA LEU A 170 -17.48 9.96 -7.70
C LEU A 170 -16.05 10.36 -7.29
N LYS A 171 -15.50 11.44 -7.88
CA LYS A 171 -14.18 11.99 -7.50
C LYS A 171 -14.17 12.53 -6.07
N ALA A 172 -15.32 13.03 -5.58
CA ALA A 172 -15.45 13.47 -4.20
C ALA A 172 -15.60 12.29 -3.22
N HIS A 173 -16.25 11.21 -3.64
CA HIS A 173 -16.53 10.05 -2.80
C HIS A 173 -15.33 9.10 -2.68
N TYR A 174 -14.59 8.90 -3.79
CA TYR A 174 -13.44 8.01 -3.85
C TYR A 174 -12.13 8.76 -4.11
N HIS A 175 -11.03 8.14 -3.71
CA HIS A 175 -9.73 8.45 -4.32
C HIS A 175 -9.63 7.68 -5.64
N ALA A 176 -9.94 8.39 -6.72
CA ALA A 176 -10.04 7.82 -8.07
C ALA A 176 -8.74 8.06 -8.83
N VAL A 177 -8.04 6.99 -9.22
CA VAL A 177 -6.69 7.03 -9.80
C VAL A 177 -6.59 6.14 -11.04
N GLN A 178 -6.02 6.66 -12.14
CA GLN A 178 -5.62 5.86 -13.28
C GLN A 178 -4.22 5.29 -13.02
N SER A 179 -4.14 4.02 -12.62
CA SER A 179 -2.86 3.35 -12.31
C SER A 179 -2.14 2.83 -13.56
N GLN A 180 -2.89 2.54 -14.63
CA GLN A 180 -2.37 2.13 -15.94
C GLN A 180 -3.27 2.66 -17.05
N PRO A 181 -2.80 2.70 -18.32
CA PRO A 181 -3.63 3.19 -19.44
C PRO A 181 -5.00 2.50 -19.56
N MET A 182 -5.11 1.23 -19.12
CA MET A 182 -6.31 0.42 -19.18
C MET A 182 -6.98 0.23 -17.83
N ILE A 183 -6.47 0.82 -16.73
CA ILE A 183 -6.96 0.58 -15.36
C ILE A 183 -7.28 1.90 -14.65
N MET A 184 -8.52 2.02 -14.19
CA MET A 184 -8.99 3.04 -13.26
C MET A 184 -9.37 2.39 -11.95
N GLU A 185 -8.79 2.86 -10.86
CA GLU A 185 -9.03 2.37 -9.50
C GLU A 185 -9.81 3.37 -8.67
N PHE A 186 -10.70 2.87 -7.83
CA PHE A 186 -11.48 3.62 -6.86
C PHE A 186 -11.16 3.06 -5.47
N LEU A 187 -10.49 3.87 -4.67
CA LEU A 187 -10.05 3.52 -3.33
C LEU A 187 -10.80 4.34 -2.27
N PRO A 188 -10.80 3.89 -1.01
CA PRO A 188 -11.33 4.70 0.10
C PRO A 188 -10.67 6.07 0.15
N LYS A 189 -11.46 7.14 0.31
CA LYS A 189 -10.96 8.53 0.28
C LYS A 189 -9.91 8.85 1.35
N LYS A 190 -9.99 8.20 2.51
CA LYS A 190 -9.12 8.45 3.68
C LYS A 190 -7.95 7.47 3.78
N LEU A 191 -7.76 6.65 2.75
CA LEU A 191 -6.71 5.65 2.75
C LEU A 191 -5.33 6.31 2.61
N ASN A 192 -4.45 6.07 3.57
CA ASN A 192 -3.03 6.46 3.51
C ASN A 192 -2.19 5.59 4.46
N LYS A 193 -0.89 5.52 4.22
CA LYS A 193 0.05 4.69 5.00
C LYS A 193 0.12 5.09 6.47
N ALA A 194 -0.03 6.38 6.80
CA ALA A 194 0.00 6.85 8.19
C ALA A 194 -1.17 6.28 9.03
N GLY A 195 -2.34 6.05 8.42
CA GLY A 195 -3.48 5.43 9.09
C GLY A 195 -3.20 4.00 9.54
N GLY A 196 -2.62 3.18 8.66
CA GLY A 196 -2.19 1.82 9.01
C GLY A 196 -1.09 1.81 10.07
N LEU A 197 -0.10 2.72 9.95
CA LEU A 197 0.95 2.89 10.95
C LEU A 197 0.39 3.32 12.31
N LYS A 198 -0.60 4.22 12.34
CA LYS A 198 -1.27 4.62 13.58
C LYS A 198 -1.91 3.43 14.28
N ALA A 199 -2.64 2.60 13.54
CA ALA A 199 -3.27 1.41 14.10
C ALA A 199 -2.23 0.41 14.67
N LEU A 200 -1.10 0.24 14.00
CA LEU A 200 -0.03 -0.64 14.46
C LEU A 200 0.71 -0.05 15.69
N LEU A 201 0.98 1.26 15.70
CA LEU A 201 1.58 1.93 16.86
C LEU A 201 0.68 1.82 18.09
N ASP A 202 -0.63 2.06 17.93
CA ASP A 202 -1.61 1.91 19.00
C ASP A 202 -1.64 0.50 19.59
N HIS A 203 -1.51 -0.53 18.75
CA HIS A 203 -1.44 -1.93 19.16
C HIS A 203 -0.26 -2.17 20.11
N PHE A 204 0.88 -1.53 19.87
CA PHE A 204 2.08 -1.64 20.73
C PHE A 204 2.12 -0.63 21.90
N GLY A 205 1.13 0.24 22.02
CA GLY A 205 1.12 1.31 23.02
C GLY A 205 2.14 2.41 22.73
N ASP A 206 2.54 2.55 21.46
CA ASP A 206 3.49 3.55 20.96
C ASP A 206 2.75 4.65 20.18
N ASP A 207 3.48 5.69 19.78
CA ASP A 207 2.97 6.77 18.96
C ASP A 207 3.99 7.19 17.88
N PHE A 208 3.64 8.17 17.05
CA PHE A 208 4.51 8.65 15.98
C PHE A 208 5.87 9.19 16.45
N SER A 209 6.04 9.53 17.74
CA SER A 209 7.34 9.92 18.29
C SER A 209 8.33 8.76 18.41
N ASN A 210 7.83 7.52 18.31
CA ASN A 210 8.61 6.28 18.30
C ASN A 210 8.90 5.76 16.88
N LEU A 211 8.44 6.47 15.85
CA LEU A 211 8.46 6.01 14.47
C LEU A 211 9.54 6.71 13.62
N MET A 212 10.27 5.91 12.87
CA MET A 212 11.08 6.32 11.71
C MET A 212 10.44 5.76 10.44
N THR A 213 10.34 6.56 9.38
CA THR A 213 9.80 6.14 8.09
C THR A 213 10.74 6.45 6.95
N PHE A 214 10.73 5.60 5.92
CA PHE A 214 11.42 5.84 4.66
C PHE A 214 10.43 5.78 3.50
N GLY A 215 10.54 6.72 2.56
CA GLY A 215 9.67 6.79 1.39
C GLY A 215 10.24 7.67 0.29
N ASP A 216 9.56 7.71 -0.87
CA ASP A 216 10.00 8.49 -2.03
C ASP A 216 8.87 9.22 -2.77
N ALA A 217 7.60 8.77 -2.66
CA ALA A 217 6.50 9.20 -3.50
C ALA A 217 5.30 9.78 -2.72
N ASP A 218 4.29 10.28 -3.44
CA ASP A 218 3.12 10.97 -2.86
C ASP A 218 2.34 10.12 -1.86
N ASN A 219 2.29 8.80 -2.04
CA ASN A 219 1.62 7.88 -1.11
C ASN A 219 2.36 7.74 0.23
N ASP A 220 3.61 8.23 0.33
CA ASP A 220 4.43 8.24 1.55
C ASP A 220 4.30 9.55 2.33
N LEU A 221 3.78 10.60 1.69
CA LEU A 221 3.77 11.97 2.22
C LEU A 221 3.24 12.04 3.66
N GLU A 222 2.12 11.37 3.93
CA GLU A 222 1.48 11.43 5.23
C GLU A 222 2.27 10.66 6.30
N MET A 223 2.88 9.52 5.98
CA MET A 223 3.72 8.78 6.94
C MET A 223 5.03 9.50 7.22
N ILE A 224 5.63 10.15 6.19
CA ILE A 224 6.85 10.98 6.35
C ILE A 224 6.57 12.17 7.27
N LYS A 225 5.46 12.88 7.08
CA LYS A 225 5.06 14.01 7.92
C LYS A 225 4.75 13.62 9.36
N ALA A 226 4.14 12.46 9.57
CA ALA A 226 3.68 12.04 10.89
C ALA A 226 4.82 11.53 11.78
N ALA A 227 5.84 10.90 11.20
CA ALA A 227 6.93 10.26 11.93
C ALA A 227 7.86 11.25 12.64
N ALA A 228 8.41 10.86 13.79
CA ALA A 228 9.49 11.62 14.44
C ALA A 228 10.74 11.75 13.56
N GLN A 229 10.99 10.72 12.74
CA GLN A 229 12.04 10.69 11.74
C GLN A 229 11.43 10.28 10.39
N GLY A 230 11.00 11.25 9.60
CA GLY A 230 10.51 11.04 8.23
C GLY A 230 11.65 11.23 7.22
N ILE A 231 12.15 10.13 6.67
CA ILE A 231 13.32 10.11 5.80
C ILE A 231 12.88 9.92 4.35
N VAL A 232 13.36 10.77 3.46
CA VAL A 232 13.08 10.66 2.02
C VAL A 232 14.34 10.26 1.27
N MET A 233 14.16 9.37 0.30
CA MET A 233 15.24 8.92 -0.57
C MET A 233 15.70 10.06 -1.50
N GLU A 234 16.99 10.08 -1.90
CA GLU A 234 17.49 11.11 -2.84
C GLU A 234 16.79 11.05 -4.20
N ASN A 235 16.34 9.89 -4.63
CA ASN A 235 15.50 9.73 -5.83
C ASN A 235 14.03 10.12 -5.62
N GLY A 236 13.62 10.52 -4.40
CA GLY A 236 12.23 10.85 -4.07
C GLY A 236 11.74 12.16 -4.68
N LEU A 237 10.43 12.33 -4.72
CA LEU A 237 9.76 13.50 -5.29
C LEU A 237 10.06 14.79 -4.51
N PRO A 238 10.19 15.95 -5.19
CA PRO A 238 10.51 17.22 -4.54
C PRO A 238 9.53 17.65 -3.44
N ASN A 239 8.24 17.41 -3.62
CA ASN A 239 7.21 17.75 -2.64
C ASN A 239 7.26 16.86 -1.40
N VAL A 240 7.71 15.60 -1.53
CA VAL A 240 7.92 14.68 -0.40
C VAL A 240 9.21 15.05 0.34
N LYS A 241 10.29 15.38 -0.38
CA LYS A 241 11.52 15.90 0.21
C LYS A 241 11.30 17.20 1.02
N ALA A 242 10.39 18.05 0.58
CA ALA A 242 10.10 19.31 1.25
C ALA A 242 9.53 19.17 2.67
N VAL A 243 8.99 18.01 3.03
CA VAL A 243 8.41 17.72 4.35
C VAL A 243 9.23 16.73 5.17
N ALA A 244 10.34 16.25 4.64
CA ALA A 244 11.21 15.28 5.29
C ALA A 244 11.98 15.87 6.48
N THR A 245 12.21 15.06 7.50
CA THR A 245 13.16 15.38 8.60
C THR A 245 14.60 15.33 8.08
N ALA A 246 14.88 14.39 7.17
CA ALA A 246 16.16 14.26 6.50
C ALA A 246 16.03 13.60 5.13
N ILE A 247 17.05 13.79 4.29
CA ILE A 247 17.20 13.10 3.02
C ILE A 247 18.37 12.12 3.16
N THR A 248 18.22 10.91 2.62
CA THR A 248 19.27 9.89 2.57
C THR A 248 19.69 9.62 1.13
N ASP A 249 20.64 8.72 0.90
CA ASP A 249 21.08 8.32 -0.44
C ASP A 249 19.95 7.66 -1.24
N THR A 250 20.18 7.38 -2.53
CA THR A 250 19.18 6.72 -3.39
C THR A 250 18.92 5.26 -2.96
N ASN A 251 17.83 4.70 -3.43
CA ASN A 251 17.52 3.27 -3.26
C ASN A 251 18.61 2.34 -3.85
N ASP A 252 19.24 2.74 -4.96
CA ASP A 252 20.33 1.99 -5.59
C ASP A 252 21.68 2.13 -4.85
N ASN A 253 21.78 3.09 -3.92
CA ASN A 253 22.97 3.36 -3.12
C ASN A 253 22.78 3.02 -1.62
N ASP A 254 21.90 2.08 -1.30
CA ASP A 254 21.66 1.61 0.07
C ASP A 254 21.21 2.73 1.04
N GLY A 255 20.42 3.69 0.57
CA GLY A 255 20.05 4.87 1.35
C GLY A 255 19.41 4.54 2.70
N VAL A 256 18.60 3.48 2.78
CA VAL A 256 17.99 2.99 4.03
C VAL A 256 19.07 2.55 5.02
N ALA A 257 19.96 1.63 4.60
CA ALA A 257 21.00 1.12 5.47
C ALA A 257 21.95 2.22 5.94
N ARG A 258 22.37 3.10 5.02
CA ARG A 258 23.31 4.21 5.33
C ARG A 258 22.73 5.16 6.38
N TYR A 259 21.44 5.45 6.32
CA TYR A 259 20.80 6.29 7.31
C TYR A 259 20.67 5.56 8.65
N CYS A 260 20.21 4.31 8.64
CA CYS A 260 20.09 3.49 9.84
C CYS A 260 21.41 3.30 10.56
N GLU A 261 22.51 2.99 9.86
CA GLU A 261 23.84 2.82 10.42
C GLU A 261 24.32 4.10 11.15
N ARG A 262 24.04 5.29 10.60
CA ARG A 262 24.38 6.56 11.26
C ARG A 262 23.49 6.83 12.47
N TYR A 263 22.20 6.60 12.36
CA TYR A 263 21.24 6.91 13.42
C TYR A 263 21.35 5.95 14.61
N PHE A 264 21.51 4.67 14.32
CA PHE A 264 21.60 3.59 15.30
C PHE A 264 23.04 3.10 15.54
N ALA A 265 24.02 3.97 15.38
CA ALA A 265 25.44 3.60 15.48
C ALA A 265 25.85 2.91 16.80
N THR A 266 25.07 3.10 17.87
CA THR A 266 25.30 2.42 19.16
C THR A 266 24.61 1.06 19.28
N LEU A 267 23.71 0.71 18.35
CA LEU A 267 22.97 -0.55 18.30
C LEU A 267 23.52 -1.51 17.25
N LEU A 268 24.13 -0.98 16.19
CA LEU A 268 24.70 -1.70 15.06
C LEU A 268 26.22 -1.80 15.15
#